data_fd5d174d3283b45d870a6ae445aeaadd
#
_entry.id   fd5d174d3283b45d870a6ae445aeaadd
#
_cell.length_a   1.000
_cell.length_b   1.000
_cell.length_c   1.000
_cell.angle_alpha   90.00
_cell.angle_beta   90.00
_cell.angle_gamma   90.00
#
_symmetry.space_group_name_H-M   'P 1'
#
loop_
_entity.id
_entity.type
_entity.pdbx_description
1 polymer ?
#
loop_
_entity_poly.entity_id
_entity_poly.type
_entity_poly.pdbx_seq_one_letter_code
_entity_poly.pdbx_strand_id
1 'polypeptide(L)'
;MKRIDSRSQRFVALVAVGVAVLAGAACEQTKEQRKAADALLPPAMEKAVRDSFPGAELARLEVDEDAGIKIYDVELKADRGEIEVADDGTILEISTVVQMTDLPKPAAGAIQKAAADAQAEIRKIEKSETRAEVVKEQGEGKIVRLTPPRYAYEVEFLKDGKTGEMEVAPDGTIVEPLKW
;
A
#
# COMPACT_ATOMS: atom_id res chain seq x y z
N MET A 1 -10.27 22.30 -3.13
CA MET A 1 -9.53 21.59 -2.09
C MET A 1 -8.73 20.51 -2.81
N LYS A 2 -7.41 20.62 -2.89
CA LYS A 2 -6.57 19.71 -3.68
C LYS A 2 -6.21 18.55 -2.75
N ARG A 3 -6.77 17.37 -2.98
CA ARG A 3 -6.35 16.14 -2.29
C ARG A 3 -4.92 15.84 -2.72
N ILE A 4 -4.03 15.69 -1.77
CA ILE A 4 -2.70 15.16 -2.01
C ILE A 4 -2.84 13.68 -1.66
N ASP A 5 -2.90 12.83 -2.68
CA ASP A 5 -2.90 11.39 -2.49
C ASP A 5 -1.47 11.00 -2.15
N SER A 6 -1.23 10.70 -0.88
CA SER A 6 0.11 10.40 -0.37
C SER A 6 0.68 9.10 -0.96
N ARG A 7 -0.18 8.20 -1.43
CA ARG A 7 0.22 6.92 -2.02
C ARG A 7 0.87 7.05 -3.38
N SER A 8 0.41 7.96 -4.25
CA SER A 8 1.00 8.10 -5.59
C SER A 8 2.46 8.57 -5.60
N GLN A 9 3.00 9.00 -4.46
CA GLN A 9 4.42 9.36 -4.32
C GLN A 9 5.29 8.25 -3.71
N ARG A 10 4.69 7.25 -3.06
CA ARG A 10 5.45 6.21 -2.33
C ARG A 10 6.01 5.11 -3.25
N PHE A 11 5.34 4.82 -4.36
CA PHE A 11 5.75 3.74 -5.27
C PHE A 11 6.86 4.10 -6.26
N VAL A 12 7.32 5.34 -6.34
CA VAL A 12 8.35 5.77 -7.30
C VAL A 12 9.78 5.39 -6.88
N ALA A 13 9.99 4.86 -5.68
CA ALA A 13 11.34 4.62 -5.15
C ALA A 13 11.93 3.22 -5.46
N LEU A 14 11.29 2.37 -6.25
CA LEU A 14 11.79 1.03 -6.53
C LEU A 14 12.07 0.73 -8.01
N VAL A 15 12.56 1.69 -8.79
CA VAL A 15 13.14 1.39 -10.12
C VAL A 15 14.34 2.27 -10.38
N ALA A 16 15.50 1.78 -10.13
CA ALA A 16 16.72 1.90 -10.92
C ALA A 16 17.93 1.37 -10.12
N VAL A 17 18.20 0.09 -10.19
CA VAL A 17 19.57 -0.36 -9.97
C VAL A 17 20.03 -1.01 -11.25
N GLY A 18 20.67 -0.21 -12.06
CA GLY A 18 21.51 -0.67 -13.17
C GLY A 18 22.60 -1.58 -12.63
N VAL A 19 22.83 -2.67 -13.33
CA VAL A 19 23.88 -3.63 -13.09
C VAL A 19 25.23 -2.91 -13.05
N ALA A 20 25.82 -2.80 -11.85
CA ALA A 20 27.25 -2.61 -11.67
C ALA A 20 27.72 -3.62 -10.64
N VAL A 21 28.46 -4.60 -11.12
CA VAL A 21 29.15 -5.61 -10.32
C VAL A 21 30.12 -4.93 -9.38
N LEU A 22 29.80 -4.92 -8.07
CA LEU A 22 30.76 -4.84 -6.99
C LEU A 22 30.26 -5.75 -5.85
N ALA A 23 30.85 -6.92 -5.79
CA ALA A 23 30.67 -7.84 -4.69
C ALA A 23 31.16 -7.17 -3.39
N GLY A 24 30.24 -6.88 -2.46
CA GLY A 24 30.60 -6.37 -1.14
C GLY A 24 29.51 -5.61 -0.38
N ALA A 25 28.60 -4.94 -1.05
CA ALA A 25 27.62 -4.06 -0.39
C ALA A 25 26.22 -4.68 -0.17
N ALA A 26 25.92 -5.84 -0.73
CA ALA A 26 24.60 -6.47 -0.65
C ALA A 26 24.24 -7.04 0.74
N CYS A 27 25.22 -7.11 1.66
CA CYS A 27 24.99 -7.72 2.96
C CYS A 27 24.61 -6.70 4.07
N GLU A 28 24.79 -5.41 3.85
CA GLU A 28 24.51 -4.39 4.85
C GLU A 28 23.07 -3.84 4.76
N GLN A 29 22.53 -3.68 3.56
CA GLN A 29 21.15 -3.24 3.38
C GLN A 29 20.11 -4.24 3.95
N THR A 30 20.40 -5.53 3.85
CA THR A 30 19.53 -6.58 4.45
C THR A 30 19.56 -6.60 5.98
N LYS A 31 20.58 -6.05 6.63
CA LYS A 31 20.65 -5.98 8.10
C LYS A 31 19.91 -4.79 8.67
N GLU A 32 19.86 -3.65 7.97
CA GLU A 32 19.08 -2.50 8.40
C GLU A 32 17.58 -2.73 8.20
N GLN A 33 17.17 -3.32 7.08
CA GLN A 33 15.79 -3.72 6.86
C GLN A 33 15.29 -4.79 7.85
N ARG A 34 16.14 -5.73 8.25
CA ARG A 34 15.78 -6.70 9.31
C ARG A 34 15.73 -6.08 10.70
N LYS A 35 16.48 -5.01 10.98
CA LYS A 35 16.46 -4.30 12.26
C LYS A 35 15.17 -3.47 12.45
N ALA A 36 14.53 -3.05 11.38
CA ALA A 36 13.23 -2.38 11.43
C ALA A 36 12.08 -3.35 11.78
N ALA A 37 12.15 -4.61 11.38
CA ALA A 37 11.15 -5.64 11.72
C ALA A 37 11.15 -6.03 13.21
N ASP A 38 12.25 -5.80 13.92
CA ASP A 38 12.36 -5.99 15.38
C ASP A 38 12.08 -4.69 16.18
N ALA A 39 11.76 -3.59 15.50
CA ALA A 39 11.31 -2.38 16.17
C ALA A 39 9.95 -2.65 16.80
N LEU A 40 9.86 -2.59 18.12
CA LEU A 40 8.62 -2.70 18.85
C LEU A 40 7.65 -1.61 18.34
N LEU A 41 6.55 -2.03 17.76
CA LEU A 41 5.46 -1.12 17.43
C LEU A 41 5.01 -0.40 18.70
N PRO A 42 4.70 0.90 18.64
CA PRO A 42 4.03 1.55 19.73
C PRO A 42 2.75 0.77 20.13
N PRO A 43 2.41 0.68 21.42
CA PRO A 43 1.31 -0.19 21.90
C PRO A 43 -0.03 0.04 21.19
N ALA A 44 -0.32 1.28 20.80
CA ALA A 44 -1.55 1.61 20.06
C ALA A 44 -1.58 0.97 18.67
N MET A 45 -0.43 0.97 17.97
CA MET A 45 -0.30 0.36 16.65
C MET A 45 -0.27 -1.16 16.73
N GLU A 46 0.45 -1.73 17.71
CA GLU A 46 0.43 -3.16 17.95
C GLU A 46 -1.00 -3.67 18.16
N LYS A 47 -1.80 -2.92 18.93
CA LYS A 47 -3.22 -3.24 19.12
C LYS A 47 -3.99 -3.16 17.80
N ALA A 48 -3.84 -2.11 17.01
CA ALA A 48 -4.52 -1.92 15.73
C ALA A 48 -4.22 -3.06 14.75
N VAL A 49 -2.94 -3.44 14.62
CA VAL A 49 -2.49 -4.56 13.78
C VAL A 49 -3.10 -5.89 14.27
N ARG A 50 -3.02 -6.19 15.56
CA ARG A 50 -3.53 -7.44 16.13
C ARG A 50 -5.04 -7.58 16.00
N ASP A 51 -5.78 -6.49 16.19
CA ASP A 51 -7.24 -6.49 16.08
C ASP A 51 -7.69 -6.66 14.60
N SER A 52 -6.93 -6.09 13.66
CA SER A 52 -7.24 -6.20 12.22
C SER A 52 -6.79 -7.53 11.62
N PHE A 53 -5.65 -8.07 12.09
CA PHE A 53 -5.03 -9.29 11.57
C PHE A 53 -4.60 -10.24 12.70
N PRO A 54 -5.54 -10.95 13.34
CA PRO A 54 -5.22 -11.85 14.44
C PRO A 54 -4.17 -12.89 14.05
N GLY A 55 -3.08 -12.98 14.84
CA GLY A 55 -2.00 -13.94 14.63
C GLY A 55 -1.12 -13.67 13.41
N ALA A 56 -1.19 -12.49 12.80
CA ALA A 56 -0.27 -12.11 11.75
C ALA A 56 1.11 -11.75 12.33
N GLU A 57 2.15 -12.04 11.55
CA GLU A 57 3.52 -11.63 11.83
C GLU A 57 3.92 -10.49 10.90
N LEU A 58 4.72 -9.56 11.39
CA LEU A 58 5.22 -8.45 10.59
C LEU A 58 6.29 -8.94 9.62
N ALA A 59 6.19 -8.49 8.37
CA ALA A 59 7.24 -8.65 7.36
C ALA A 59 8.11 -7.39 7.30
N ARG A 60 7.49 -6.21 7.30
CA ARG A 60 8.16 -4.92 7.17
C ARG A 60 7.39 -3.85 7.95
N LEU A 61 8.13 -2.87 8.44
CA LEU A 61 7.62 -1.64 9.03
C LEU A 61 8.31 -0.47 8.37
N GLU A 62 7.54 0.43 7.81
CA GLU A 62 8.01 1.73 7.36
C GLU A 62 7.35 2.84 8.18
N VAL A 63 8.03 3.96 8.32
CA VAL A 63 7.50 5.13 9.02
C VAL A 63 7.66 6.32 8.12
N ASP A 64 6.54 6.90 7.77
CA ASP A 64 6.44 8.13 6.99
C ASP A 64 5.84 9.26 7.81
N GLU A 65 5.91 10.47 7.26
CA GLU A 65 5.28 11.65 7.82
C GLU A 65 4.50 12.39 6.74
N ASP A 66 3.21 12.59 6.96
CA ASP A 66 2.38 13.43 6.11
C ASP A 66 1.78 14.57 6.94
N ALA A 67 2.07 15.81 6.51
CA ALA A 67 1.59 17.03 7.13
C ALA A 67 1.87 17.10 8.66
N GLY A 68 2.98 16.53 9.14
CA GLY A 68 3.35 16.48 10.54
C GLY A 68 2.74 15.31 11.34
N ILE A 69 1.98 14.45 10.70
CA ILE A 69 1.44 13.22 11.28
C ILE A 69 2.33 12.05 10.86
N LYS A 70 2.84 11.29 11.84
CA LYS A 70 3.57 10.06 11.55
C LYS A 70 2.60 8.95 11.16
N ILE A 71 2.96 8.23 10.12
CA ILE A 71 2.20 7.10 9.60
C ILE A 71 3.11 5.87 9.63
N TYR A 72 2.59 4.80 10.19
CA TYR A 72 3.25 3.50 10.25
C TYR A 72 2.60 2.58 9.23
N ASP A 73 3.40 2.18 8.27
CA ASP A 73 3.03 1.23 7.22
C ASP A 73 3.57 -0.14 7.61
N VAL A 74 2.67 -1.08 7.90
CA VAL A 74 2.97 -2.40 8.43
C VAL A 74 2.58 -3.46 7.42
N GLU A 75 3.57 -4.03 6.73
CA GLU A 75 3.39 -5.17 5.85
C GLU A 75 3.41 -6.47 6.64
N LEU A 76 2.50 -7.38 6.33
CA LEU A 76 2.36 -8.66 7.01
C LEU A 76 2.98 -9.80 6.22
N LYS A 77 3.58 -10.77 6.93
CA LYS A 77 4.15 -11.98 6.30
C LYS A 77 3.08 -12.80 5.57
N ALA A 78 3.55 -13.60 4.61
CA ALA A 78 2.76 -14.50 3.80
C ALA A 78 1.66 -13.78 2.99
N ASP A 79 1.97 -12.59 2.49
CA ASP A 79 1.08 -11.76 1.65
C ASP A 79 -0.33 -11.60 2.26
N ARG A 80 -0.40 -11.51 3.60
CA ARG A 80 -1.69 -11.35 4.28
C ARG A 80 -2.29 -9.97 4.12
N GLY A 81 -1.47 -9.00 3.69
CA GLY A 81 -1.86 -7.62 3.46
C GLY A 81 -1.02 -6.63 4.25
N GLU A 82 -1.55 -5.44 4.37
CA GLU A 82 -0.87 -4.27 4.90
C GLU A 82 -1.85 -3.44 5.73
N ILE A 83 -1.35 -2.70 6.71
CA ILE A 83 -2.14 -1.75 7.49
C ILE A 83 -1.37 -0.46 7.70
N GLU A 84 -1.99 0.67 7.36
CA GLU A 84 -1.50 2.00 7.69
C GLU A 84 -2.16 2.52 8.96
N VAL A 85 -1.32 2.95 9.92
CA VAL A 85 -1.80 3.44 11.20
C VAL A 85 -1.11 4.77 11.54
N ALA A 86 -1.87 5.79 11.88
CA ALA A 86 -1.31 7.05 12.37
C ALA A 86 -0.77 6.91 13.80
N ASP A 87 0.06 7.83 14.24
CA ASP A 87 0.74 7.80 15.54
C ASP A 87 -0.22 7.83 16.75
N ASP A 88 -1.45 8.29 16.57
CA ASP A 88 -2.51 8.24 17.58
C ASP A 88 -3.22 6.86 17.64
N GLY A 89 -2.84 5.90 16.79
CA GLY A 89 -3.46 4.59 16.68
C GLY A 89 -4.69 4.55 15.75
N THR A 90 -5.00 5.63 15.05
CA THR A 90 -6.07 5.65 14.05
C THR A 90 -5.64 4.85 12.83
N ILE A 91 -6.43 3.82 12.47
CA ILE A 91 -6.25 3.08 11.23
C ILE A 91 -6.64 3.98 10.06
N LEU A 92 -5.71 4.25 9.17
CA LEU A 92 -5.94 5.00 7.94
C LEU A 92 -6.46 4.07 6.86
N GLU A 93 -5.76 2.94 6.66
CA GLU A 93 -6.12 1.98 5.63
C GLU A 93 -5.77 0.55 6.03
N ILE A 94 -6.53 -0.40 5.46
CA ILE A 94 -6.25 -1.83 5.52
C ILE A 94 -6.29 -2.36 4.10
N SER A 95 -5.21 -3.01 3.65
CA SER A 95 -5.14 -3.70 2.37
C SER A 95 -5.03 -5.21 2.58
N THR A 96 -5.76 -5.98 1.79
CA THR A 96 -5.76 -7.44 1.84
C THR A 96 -5.64 -8.01 0.45
N VAL A 97 -4.78 -9.02 0.27
CA VAL A 97 -4.65 -9.72 -1.02
C VAL A 97 -5.93 -10.50 -1.32
N VAL A 98 -6.45 -10.33 -2.52
CA VAL A 98 -7.69 -10.96 -2.99
C VAL A 98 -7.48 -11.61 -4.35
N GLN A 99 -8.38 -12.55 -4.71
CA GLN A 99 -8.37 -13.17 -6.04
C GLN A 99 -9.29 -12.39 -7.00
N MET A 100 -9.02 -12.49 -8.30
CA MET A 100 -9.87 -11.89 -9.34
C MET A 100 -11.34 -12.30 -9.21
N THR A 101 -11.61 -13.53 -8.75
CA THR A 101 -12.95 -14.06 -8.55
C THR A 101 -13.73 -13.41 -7.42
N ASP A 102 -13.02 -12.75 -6.51
CA ASP A 102 -13.61 -12.09 -5.33
C ASP A 102 -14.05 -10.65 -5.63
N LEU A 103 -13.67 -10.14 -6.80
CA LEU A 103 -13.97 -8.78 -7.22
C LEU A 103 -15.40 -8.63 -7.74
N PRO A 104 -16.03 -7.45 -7.55
CA PRO A 104 -17.21 -7.07 -8.30
C PRO A 104 -16.96 -7.15 -9.81
N LYS A 105 -17.94 -7.61 -10.56
CA LYS A 105 -17.82 -7.78 -12.03
C LYS A 105 -17.32 -6.52 -12.76
N PRO A 106 -17.78 -5.28 -12.41
CA PRO A 106 -17.28 -4.08 -13.08
C PRO A 106 -15.78 -3.85 -12.84
N ALA A 107 -15.30 -4.01 -11.59
CA ALA A 107 -13.88 -3.87 -11.26
C ALA A 107 -13.04 -4.94 -11.96
N ALA A 108 -13.45 -6.20 -11.90
CA ALA A 108 -12.77 -7.31 -12.59
C ALA A 108 -12.68 -7.05 -14.10
N GLY A 109 -13.77 -6.57 -14.73
CA GLY A 109 -13.78 -6.22 -16.15
C GLY A 109 -12.82 -5.09 -16.52
N ALA A 110 -12.74 -4.05 -15.69
CA ALA A 110 -11.81 -2.93 -15.90
C ALA A 110 -10.35 -3.40 -15.80
N ILE A 111 -10.02 -4.23 -14.80
CA ILE A 111 -8.69 -4.78 -14.58
C ILE A 111 -8.28 -5.70 -15.74
N GLN A 112 -9.16 -6.64 -16.17
CA GLN A 112 -8.89 -7.52 -17.29
C GLN A 112 -8.66 -6.74 -18.59
N LYS A 113 -9.46 -5.69 -18.82
CA LYS A 113 -9.28 -4.82 -19.98
C LYS A 113 -7.93 -4.12 -19.94
N ALA A 114 -7.52 -3.56 -18.79
CA ALA A 114 -6.23 -2.90 -18.64
C ALA A 114 -5.06 -3.86 -18.89
N ALA A 115 -5.14 -5.10 -18.36
CA ALA A 115 -4.15 -6.15 -18.59
C ALA A 115 -4.02 -6.49 -20.08
N ALA A 116 -5.15 -6.65 -20.78
CA ALA A 116 -5.17 -6.98 -22.21
C ALA A 116 -4.62 -5.82 -23.06
N ASP A 117 -5.06 -4.59 -22.80
CA ASP A 117 -4.61 -3.40 -23.52
C ASP A 117 -3.11 -3.18 -23.35
N ALA A 118 -2.58 -3.41 -22.14
CA ALA A 118 -1.16 -3.29 -21.83
C ALA A 118 -0.34 -4.52 -22.27
N GLN A 119 -0.97 -5.64 -22.59
CA GLN A 119 -0.32 -6.95 -22.78
C GLN A 119 0.55 -7.32 -21.56
N ALA A 120 -0.01 -7.16 -20.37
CA ALA A 120 0.65 -7.37 -19.10
C ALA A 120 0.00 -8.50 -18.31
N GLU A 121 0.78 -9.17 -17.47
CA GLU A 121 0.31 -10.15 -16.51
C GLU A 121 -0.17 -9.45 -15.23
N ILE A 122 -1.29 -9.89 -14.67
CA ILE A 122 -1.75 -9.45 -13.36
C ILE A 122 -0.99 -10.26 -12.30
N ARG A 123 -0.19 -9.59 -11.48
CA ARG A 123 0.67 -10.21 -10.48
C ARG A 123 0.00 -10.29 -9.12
N LYS A 124 -0.62 -9.20 -8.68
CA LYS A 124 -1.22 -9.07 -7.37
C LYS A 124 -2.46 -8.19 -7.44
N ILE A 125 -3.45 -8.48 -6.65
CA ILE A 125 -4.62 -7.61 -6.44
C ILE A 125 -4.80 -7.46 -4.94
N GLU A 126 -4.92 -6.24 -4.47
CA GLU A 126 -5.23 -5.92 -3.10
C GLU A 126 -6.53 -5.14 -3.02
N LYS A 127 -7.39 -5.55 -2.11
CA LYS A 127 -8.56 -4.78 -1.72
C LYS A 127 -8.15 -3.82 -0.62
N SER A 128 -8.28 -2.54 -0.87
CA SER A 128 -8.00 -1.46 0.04
C SER A 128 -9.30 -0.96 0.69
N GLU A 129 -9.29 -0.78 2.00
CA GLU A 129 -10.34 -0.18 2.80
C GLU A 129 -9.79 1.05 3.51
N THR A 130 -10.00 2.24 2.94
CA THR A 130 -9.59 3.51 3.54
C THR A 130 -10.62 3.93 4.58
N ARG A 131 -10.21 4.02 5.84
CA ARG A 131 -11.05 4.38 7.00
C ARG A 131 -10.87 5.82 7.44
N ALA A 132 -9.69 6.39 7.20
CA ALA A 132 -9.40 7.78 7.47
C ALA A 132 -8.35 8.30 6.49
N GLU A 133 -8.30 9.61 6.34
CA GLU A 133 -7.33 10.30 5.49
C GLU A 133 -6.63 11.40 6.28
N VAL A 134 -5.36 11.63 5.98
CA VAL A 134 -4.67 12.84 6.43
C VAL A 134 -5.01 13.96 5.46
N VAL A 135 -5.58 15.04 5.97
CA VAL A 135 -5.88 16.25 5.18
C VAL A 135 -5.08 17.42 5.72
N LYS A 136 -4.56 18.25 4.82
CA LYS A 136 -3.85 19.46 5.21
C LYS A 136 -4.82 20.62 5.34
N GLU A 137 -4.99 21.15 6.54
CA GLU A 137 -5.83 22.29 6.84
C GLU A 137 -5.00 23.40 7.46
N GLN A 138 -4.94 24.57 6.84
CA GLN A 138 -4.15 25.75 7.28
C GLN A 138 -2.66 25.45 7.51
N GLY A 139 -2.10 24.43 6.87
CA GLY A 139 -0.69 24.07 6.99
C GLY A 139 -0.41 22.91 7.95
N GLU A 140 -1.38 22.51 8.75
CA GLU A 140 -1.30 21.40 9.71
C GLU A 140 -2.04 20.17 9.19
N GLY A 141 -1.55 18.98 9.55
CA GLY A 141 -2.20 17.72 9.26
C GLY A 141 -3.36 17.46 10.20
N LYS A 142 -4.43 16.89 9.67
CA LYS A 142 -5.60 16.46 10.44
C LYS A 142 -6.09 15.13 9.92
N ILE A 143 -6.36 14.20 10.83
CA ILE A 143 -6.96 12.92 10.48
C ILE A 143 -8.47 13.09 10.39
N VAL A 144 -9.04 12.74 9.22
CA VAL A 144 -10.48 12.78 8.95
C VAL A 144 -10.98 11.37 8.70
N ARG A 145 -11.85 10.88 9.58
CA ARG A 145 -12.48 9.57 9.44
C ARG A 145 -13.52 9.56 8.32
N LEU A 146 -13.51 8.51 7.52
CA LEU A 146 -14.49 8.29 6.47
C LEU A 146 -15.65 7.46 6.98
N THR A 147 -16.88 7.91 6.71
CA THR A 147 -18.10 7.18 7.07
C THR A 147 -19.10 7.29 5.91
N PRO A 148 -19.34 6.21 5.15
CA PRO A 148 -18.69 4.89 5.24
C PRO A 148 -17.22 4.92 4.80
N PRO A 149 -16.43 3.85 5.07
CA PRO A 149 -15.11 3.65 4.49
C PRO A 149 -15.15 3.65 2.96
N ARG A 150 -14.06 4.05 2.33
CA ARG A 150 -13.88 3.94 0.88
C ARG A 150 -13.19 2.61 0.55
N TYR A 151 -13.60 1.99 -0.55
CA TYR A 151 -13.00 0.76 -1.06
C TYR A 151 -12.41 0.99 -2.45
N ALA A 152 -11.26 0.38 -2.70
CA ALA A 152 -10.63 0.32 -4.01
C ALA A 152 -9.92 -1.04 -4.19
N TYR A 153 -9.47 -1.30 -5.41
CA TYR A 153 -8.63 -2.45 -5.77
C TYR A 153 -7.35 -1.93 -6.40
N GLU A 154 -6.23 -2.17 -5.73
CA GLU A 154 -4.91 -1.90 -6.25
C GLU A 154 -4.40 -3.14 -6.98
N VAL A 155 -3.88 -2.93 -8.18
CA VAL A 155 -3.49 -4.02 -9.07
C VAL A 155 -2.07 -3.80 -9.54
N GLU A 156 -1.23 -4.77 -9.23
CA GLU A 156 0.13 -4.86 -9.74
C GLU A 156 0.17 -5.67 -11.03
N PHE A 157 0.78 -5.10 -12.07
CA PHE A 157 0.99 -5.72 -13.37
C PHE A 157 2.48 -5.95 -13.61
N LEU A 158 2.79 -7.01 -14.34
CA LEU A 158 4.15 -7.32 -14.79
C LEU A 158 4.20 -7.34 -16.32
N LYS A 159 5.15 -6.59 -16.90
CA LYS A 159 5.43 -6.60 -18.34
C LYS A 159 6.92 -6.36 -18.57
N ASP A 160 7.57 -7.26 -19.30
CA ASP A 160 8.98 -7.16 -19.68
C ASP A 160 9.92 -6.89 -18.48
N GLY A 161 9.59 -7.49 -17.31
CA GLY A 161 10.35 -7.32 -16.07
C GLY A 161 10.12 -5.99 -15.35
N LYS A 162 9.20 -5.16 -15.83
CA LYS A 162 8.75 -3.94 -15.15
C LYS A 162 7.44 -4.17 -14.45
N THR A 163 7.30 -3.58 -13.28
CA THR A 163 6.05 -3.53 -12.52
C THR A 163 5.30 -2.23 -12.86
N GLY A 164 4.01 -2.36 -13.09
CA GLY A 164 3.09 -1.23 -13.26
C GLY A 164 1.92 -1.38 -12.32
N GLU A 165 1.29 -0.29 -11.95
CA GLU A 165 0.22 -0.25 -10.95
C GLU A 165 -0.99 0.55 -11.45
N MET A 166 -2.19 0.13 -11.05
CA MET A 166 -3.42 0.88 -11.24
C MET A 166 -4.35 0.71 -10.03
N GLU A 167 -5.26 1.68 -9.86
CA GLU A 167 -6.32 1.60 -8.85
C GLU A 167 -7.70 1.66 -9.50
N VAL A 168 -8.61 0.78 -9.04
CA VAL A 168 -9.97 0.65 -9.57
C VAL A 168 -10.98 0.63 -8.43
N ALA A 169 -12.03 1.46 -8.55
CA ALA A 169 -13.15 1.43 -7.62
C ALA A 169 -14.04 0.17 -7.84
N PRO A 170 -14.86 -0.21 -6.86
CA PRO A 170 -15.75 -1.38 -6.96
C PRO A 170 -16.73 -1.34 -8.15
N ASP A 171 -17.10 -0.15 -8.61
CA ASP A 171 -17.99 0.06 -9.76
C ASP A 171 -17.27 -0.01 -11.12
N GLY A 172 -15.94 -0.24 -11.11
CA GLY A 172 -15.09 -0.32 -12.30
C GLY A 172 -14.53 1.03 -12.76
N THR A 173 -14.81 2.11 -12.04
CA THR A 173 -14.19 3.42 -12.30
C THR A 173 -12.70 3.33 -12.04
N ILE A 174 -11.88 3.75 -13.01
CA ILE A 174 -10.42 3.84 -12.84
C ILE A 174 -10.14 5.07 -11.98
N VAL A 175 -9.63 4.84 -10.78
CA VAL A 175 -9.22 5.87 -9.82
C VAL A 175 -7.83 6.39 -10.19
N GLU A 176 -6.87 5.47 -10.38
CA GLU A 176 -5.55 5.75 -10.93
C GLU A 176 -5.30 4.89 -12.17
N PRO A 177 -4.97 5.51 -13.31
CA PRO A 177 -4.65 4.76 -14.51
C PRO A 177 -3.32 4.01 -14.36
N LEU A 178 -3.16 2.91 -15.12
CA LEU A 178 -1.94 2.12 -15.13
C LEU A 178 -0.70 3.00 -15.43
N LYS A 179 0.25 2.94 -14.53
CA LYS A 179 1.57 3.59 -14.60
C LYS A 179 2.67 2.51 -14.53
N TRP A 180 3.78 2.72 -15.29
CA TRP A 180 4.92 1.81 -15.37
C TRP A 180 6.19 2.44 -14.78
#